data_877f4b5feac46de3bf52a8f2fc52602e
#
_entry.id   877f4b5feac46de3bf52a8f2fc52602e
#
_cell.length_a   1.000
_cell.length_b   1.000
_cell.length_c   1.000
_cell.angle_alpha   90.00
_cell.angle_beta   90.00
_cell.angle_gamma   90.00
#
_symmetry.space_group_name_H-M   'P 1'
#
loop_
_entity.id
_entity.type
_entity.pdbx_description
1 polymer ?
#
loop_
_entity_poly.entity_id
_entity_poly.type
_entity_poly.pdbx_seq_one_letter_code
_entity_poly.pdbx_strand_id
1 'polypeptide(L)'
;RILEVGCGIGLSSLLLNEQMANITATDYHPEVEIFLDRNTQLNNRKKIAFERVDWADTNSQLGLFDLIIGSDLLYEDQHISLLAQFIQTHANPTCNIIIVDPGRGRKNKLSSKMSEYGFTSDHIRPDNTDYLEQKFKGHILRFSRKAESI
;
A
#
# COMPACT_ATOMS: atom_id res chain seq x y z
N ARG A 1 4.68 12.47 -2.39
CA ARG A 1 4.54 11.32 -3.31
C ARG A 1 3.87 10.15 -2.60
N ILE A 2 2.94 9.51 -3.28
CA ILE A 2 2.18 8.35 -2.75
C ILE A 2 2.49 7.13 -3.62
N LEU A 3 2.70 5.97 -2.97
CA LEU A 3 2.85 4.67 -3.60
C LEU A 3 1.68 3.78 -3.21
N GLU A 4 0.96 3.21 -4.17
CA GLU A 4 0.04 2.09 -3.90
C GLU A 4 0.71 0.77 -4.24
N VAL A 5 0.72 -0.14 -3.28
CA VAL A 5 1.30 -1.48 -3.38
C VAL A 5 0.19 -2.50 -3.59
N GLY A 6 0.29 -3.31 -4.65
CA GLY A 6 -0.74 -4.30 -4.98
C GLY A 6 -2.07 -3.65 -5.34
N CYS A 7 -2.07 -2.73 -6.29
CA CYS A 7 -3.22 -1.87 -6.59
C CYS A 7 -4.43 -2.61 -7.19
N GLY A 8 -4.24 -3.79 -7.78
CA GLY A 8 -5.31 -4.54 -8.42
C GLY A 8 -6.09 -3.71 -9.45
N ILE A 9 -7.39 -3.55 -9.25
CA ILE A 9 -8.23 -2.71 -10.13
C ILE A 9 -8.05 -1.20 -9.92
N GLY A 10 -7.26 -0.78 -8.94
CA GLY A 10 -6.79 0.59 -8.76
C GLY A 10 -7.78 1.56 -8.12
N LEU A 11 -8.71 1.10 -7.27
CA LEU A 11 -9.74 1.97 -6.69
C LEU A 11 -9.15 3.12 -5.88
N SER A 12 -8.17 2.85 -5.02
CA SER A 12 -7.51 3.90 -4.22
C SER A 12 -6.72 4.87 -5.10
N SER A 13 -5.99 4.33 -6.09
CA SER A 13 -5.25 5.16 -7.05
C SER A 13 -6.17 6.06 -7.88
N LEU A 14 -7.32 5.55 -8.32
CA LEU A 14 -8.32 6.34 -9.06
C LEU A 14 -8.87 7.48 -8.20
N LEU A 15 -9.24 7.21 -6.95
CA LEU A 15 -9.73 8.22 -6.02
C LEU A 15 -8.68 9.30 -5.74
N LEU A 16 -7.44 8.90 -5.49
CA LEU A 16 -6.34 9.84 -5.23
C LEU A 16 -5.98 10.65 -6.48
N ASN A 17 -6.03 10.02 -7.65
CA ASN A 17 -5.82 10.71 -8.93
C ASN A 17 -6.91 11.76 -9.20
N GLU A 18 -8.16 11.48 -8.85
CA GLU A 18 -9.26 12.45 -8.90
C GLU A 18 -8.96 13.69 -8.03
N GLN A 19 -8.34 13.49 -6.89
CA GLN A 19 -7.93 14.56 -5.98
C GLN A 19 -6.60 15.22 -6.36
N MET A 20 -6.08 14.93 -7.56
CA MET A 20 -4.82 15.48 -8.08
C MET A 20 -3.58 15.08 -7.25
N ALA A 21 -3.65 13.98 -6.50
CA ALA A 21 -2.52 13.48 -5.74
C ALA A 21 -1.41 12.91 -6.66
N ASN A 22 -0.17 13.05 -6.22
CA ASN A 22 0.99 12.46 -6.91
C ASN A 22 1.11 10.97 -6.54
N ILE A 23 0.34 10.12 -7.23
CA ILE A 23 0.23 8.68 -6.99
C ILE A 23 0.97 7.88 -8.06
N THR A 24 1.71 6.87 -7.62
CA THR A 24 2.26 5.78 -8.43
C THR A 24 1.62 4.48 -7.96
N ALA A 25 0.99 3.75 -8.85
CA ALA A 25 0.41 2.44 -8.57
C ALA A 25 1.40 1.33 -8.95
N THR A 26 1.41 0.25 -8.17
CA THR A 26 2.25 -0.92 -8.46
C THR A 26 1.47 -2.21 -8.26
N ASP A 27 1.82 -3.23 -9.05
CA ASP A 27 1.32 -4.59 -8.88
C ASP A 27 2.29 -5.59 -9.51
N TYR A 28 2.18 -6.83 -9.13
CA TYR A 28 2.96 -7.93 -9.73
C TYR A 28 2.30 -8.48 -11.01
N HIS A 29 0.96 -8.48 -11.06
CA HIS A 29 0.22 -9.13 -12.13
C HIS A 29 0.35 -8.34 -13.45
N PRO A 30 0.68 -9.01 -14.58
CA PRO A 30 0.98 -8.33 -15.84
C PRO A 30 -0.20 -7.60 -16.47
N GLU A 31 -1.44 -7.98 -16.16
CA GLU A 31 -2.65 -7.37 -16.74
C GLU A 31 -3.15 -6.13 -15.98
N VAL A 32 -2.62 -5.87 -14.79
CA VAL A 32 -3.11 -4.77 -13.93
C VAL A 32 -2.95 -3.41 -14.61
N GLU A 33 -1.84 -3.17 -15.32
CA GLU A 33 -1.64 -1.90 -16.04
C GLU A 33 -2.76 -1.63 -17.03
N ILE A 34 -3.16 -2.64 -17.80
CA ILE A 34 -4.22 -2.52 -18.82
C ILE A 34 -5.58 -2.20 -18.14
N PHE A 35 -5.88 -2.88 -17.04
CA PHE A 35 -7.11 -2.60 -16.28
C PHE A 35 -7.12 -1.21 -15.66
N LEU A 36 -5.99 -0.80 -15.08
CA LEU A 36 -5.86 0.54 -14.49
C LEU A 36 -6.03 1.63 -15.55
N ASP A 37 -5.38 1.50 -16.70
CA ASP A 37 -5.52 2.44 -17.82
C ASP A 37 -6.97 2.50 -18.30
N ARG A 38 -7.63 1.36 -18.46
CA ARG A 38 -9.04 1.31 -18.85
C ARG A 38 -9.95 1.99 -17.84
N ASN A 39 -9.75 1.71 -16.56
CA ASN A 39 -10.53 2.33 -15.49
C ASN A 39 -10.31 3.84 -15.43
N THR A 40 -9.09 4.29 -15.65
CA THR A 40 -8.75 5.72 -15.73
C THR A 40 -9.49 6.41 -16.89
N GLN A 41 -9.51 5.78 -18.06
CA GLN A 41 -10.23 6.29 -19.24
C GLN A 41 -11.75 6.33 -19.03
N LEU A 42 -12.33 5.26 -18.46
CA LEU A 42 -13.77 5.19 -18.15
C LEU A 42 -14.23 6.29 -17.19
N ASN A 43 -13.33 6.74 -16.33
CA ASN A 43 -13.59 7.81 -15.36
C ASN A 43 -13.16 9.20 -15.89
N ASN A 44 -12.74 9.32 -17.14
CA ASN A 44 -12.26 10.57 -17.76
C ASN A 44 -11.16 11.25 -16.93
N ARG A 45 -10.21 10.45 -16.42
CA ARG A 45 -9.09 10.91 -15.58
C ARG A 45 -7.76 10.86 -16.31
N LYS A 46 -6.76 11.57 -15.79
CA LYS A 46 -5.39 11.51 -16.29
C LYS A 46 -4.80 10.12 -16.02
N LYS A 47 -3.93 9.67 -16.91
CA LYS A 47 -3.19 8.41 -16.74
C LYS A 47 -2.47 8.41 -15.38
N ILE A 48 -2.59 7.30 -14.65
CA ILE A 48 -1.88 7.06 -13.39
C ILE A 48 -0.52 6.43 -13.73
N ALA A 49 0.55 6.91 -13.10
CA ALA A 49 1.86 6.28 -13.21
C ALA A 49 1.77 4.85 -12.65
N PHE A 50 2.24 3.88 -13.43
CA PHE A 50 2.22 2.46 -13.04
C PHE A 50 3.59 1.82 -13.26
N GLU A 51 3.99 0.99 -12.32
CA GLU A 51 5.18 0.13 -12.42
C GLU A 51 4.81 -1.30 -12.03
N ARG A 52 5.15 -2.25 -12.90
CA ARG A 52 5.05 -3.66 -12.54
C ARG A 52 6.23 -4.04 -11.66
N VAL A 53 5.98 -4.50 -10.44
CA VAL A 53 7.04 -4.81 -9.48
C VAL A 53 6.87 -6.20 -8.87
N ASP A 54 8.00 -6.84 -8.61
CA ASP A 54 8.12 -7.96 -7.69
C ASP A 54 8.75 -7.43 -6.40
N TRP A 55 8.17 -7.72 -5.24
CA TRP A 55 8.74 -7.28 -3.95
C TRP A 55 10.10 -7.90 -3.65
N ALA A 56 10.45 -9.01 -4.32
CA ALA A 56 11.75 -9.63 -4.24
C ALA A 56 12.82 -8.93 -5.10
N ASP A 57 12.42 -8.04 -6.03
CA ASP A 57 13.36 -7.29 -6.85
C ASP A 57 13.98 -6.14 -6.05
N THR A 58 15.26 -6.24 -5.79
CA THR A 58 16.04 -5.23 -5.06
C THR A 58 16.52 -4.08 -5.94
N ASN A 59 16.30 -4.15 -7.26
CA ASN A 59 16.78 -3.17 -8.24
C ASN A 59 15.72 -2.16 -8.69
N SER A 60 14.57 -2.12 -8.00
CA SER A 60 13.48 -1.20 -8.32
C SER A 60 13.92 0.26 -8.32
N GLN A 61 13.55 1.00 -9.36
CA GLN A 61 13.90 2.42 -9.56
C GLN A 61 12.74 3.37 -9.21
N LEU A 62 11.76 2.92 -8.44
CA LEU A 62 10.58 3.71 -8.04
C LEU A 62 10.93 5.01 -7.28
N GLY A 63 12.07 5.02 -6.59
CA GLY A 63 12.45 6.12 -5.71
C GLY A 63 11.75 6.06 -4.36
N LEU A 64 11.61 7.21 -3.68
CA LEU A 64 11.13 7.32 -2.30
C LEU A 64 9.76 8.00 -2.23
N PHE A 65 8.97 7.61 -1.23
CA PHE A 65 7.58 8.04 -1.03
C PHE A 65 7.33 8.49 0.41
N ASP A 66 6.41 9.45 0.57
CA ASP A 66 6.01 10.03 1.86
C ASP A 66 4.85 9.24 2.48
N LEU A 67 4.03 8.63 1.62
CA LEU A 67 2.91 7.78 1.99
C LEU A 67 2.92 6.51 1.12
N ILE A 68 2.80 5.35 1.76
CA ILE A 68 2.64 4.06 1.10
C ILE A 68 1.30 3.47 1.53
N ILE A 69 0.49 3.08 0.57
CA ILE A 69 -0.84 2.50 0.82
C ILE A 69 -0.96 1.12 0.18
N GLY A 70 -1.84 0.31 0.73
CA GLY A 70 -2.17 -0.99 0.16
C GLY A 70 -3.39 -1.61 0.82
N SER A 71 -3.97 -2.61 0.17
CA SER A 71 -5.13 -3.32 0.68
C SER A 71 -5.01 -4.81 0.38
N ASP A 72 -5.29 -5.62 1.40
CA ASP A 72 -5.33 -7.09 1.29
C ASP A 72 -4.04 -7.71 0.71
N LEU A 73 -2.89 -7.40 1.33
CA LEU A 73 -1.57 -7.82 0.87
C LEU A 73 -0.99 -9.02 1.62
N LEU A 74 -1.58 -9.43 2.76
CA LEU A 74 -0.98 -10.37 3.71
C LEU A 74 -1.46 -11.80 3.48
N TYR A 75 -1.31 -12.33 2.25
CA TYR A 75 -1.78 -13.67 1.89
C TYR A 75 -0.95 -14.80 2.48
N GLU A 76 0.38 -14.65 2.49
CA GLU A 76 1.33 -15.70 2.88
C GLU A 76 2.43 -15.15 3.79
N ASP A 77 2.96 -16.00 4.66
CA ASP A 77 3.97 -15.60 5.64
C ASP A 77 5.27 -15.11 4.99
N GLN A 78 5.69 -15.74 3.88
CA GLN A 78 6.89 -15.32 3.13
C GLN A 78 6.75 -13.91 2.53
N HIS A 79 5.54 -13.51 2.15
CA HIS A 79 5.29 -12.19 1.58
C HIS A 79 5.43 -11.07 2.60
N ILE A 80 5.29 -11.35 3.90
CA ILE A 80 5.42 -10.34 4.96
C ILE A 80 6.81 -9.72 4.97
N SER A 81 7.86 -10.56 4.93
CA SER A 81 9.24 -10.08 4.93
C SER A 81 9.58 -9.33 3.65
N LEU A 82 9.12 -9.83 2.49
CA LEU A 82 9.32 -9.17 1.20
C LEU A 82 8.60 -7.82 1.14
N LEU A 83 7.34 -7.76 1.59
CA LEU A 83 6.58 -6.51 1.66
C LEU A 83 7.25 -5.49 2.58
N ALA A 84 7.65 -5.90 3.79
CA ALA A 84 8.31 -5.01 4.73
C ALA A 84 9.63 -4.46 4.18
N GLN A 85 10.43 -5.30 3.52
CA GLN A 85 11.67 -4.88 2.86
C GLN A 85 11.40 -3.94 1.69
N PHE A 86 10.40 -4.24 0.86
CA PHE A 86 9.99 -3.38 -0.25
C PHE A 86 9.54 -1.99 0.25
N ILE A 87 8.71 -1.96 1.29
CA ILE A 87 8.29 -0.70 1.94
C ILE A 87 9.52 0.06 2.46
N GLN A 88 10.41 -0.61 3.18
CA GLN A 88 11.63 0.02 3.71
C GLN A 88 12.48 0.64 2.61
N THR A 89 12.62 -0.04 1.47
CA THR A 89 13.42 0.43 0.33
C THR A 89 12.84 1.71 -0.28
N HIS A 90 11.51 1.84 -0.27
CA HIS A 90 10.80 2.94 -0.95
C HIS A 90 10.23 4.00 0.01
N ALA A 91 10.41 3.87 1.31
CA ALA A 91 9.95 4.84 2.29
C ALA A 91 10.97 5.95 2.51
N ASN A 92 10.54 7.21 2.43
CA ASN A 92 11.31 8.35 2.91
C ASN A 92 11.68 8.17 4.41
N PRO A 93 12.74 8.83 4.91
CA PRO A 93 13.07 8.83 6.33
C PRO A 93 11.89 9.20 7.23
N THR A 94 11.07 10.17 6.79
CA THR A 94 9.74 10.43 7.37
C THR A 94 8.70 9.89 6.40
N CYS A 95 7.98 8.84 6.81
CA CYS A 95 6.99 8.18 5.97
C CYS A 95 5.85 7.60 6.81
N ASN A 96 4.65 7.66 6.24
CA ASN A 96 3.47 6.98 6.75
C ASN A 96 3.08 5.81 5.84
N ILE A 97 2.58 4.73 6.43
CA ILE A 97 2.07 3.58 5.70
C ILE A 97 0.67 3.26 6.19
N ILE A 98 -0.25 2.97 5.28
CA ILE A 98 -1.63 2.57 5.59
C ILE A 98 -1.94 1.30 4.81
N ILE A 99 -2.19 0.20 5.50
CA ILE A 99 -2.57 -1.08 4.90
C ILE A 99 -3.90 -1.52 5.49
N VAL A 100 -4.88 -1.76 4.63
CA VAL A 100 -6.16 -2.35 5.04
C VAL A 100 -6.04 -3.87 4.93
N ASP A 101 -6.15 -4.55 6.07
CA ASP A 101 -6.12 -6.01 6.15
C ASP A 101 -7.52 -6.55 6.52
N PRO A 102 -8.13 -7.42 5.69
CA PRO A 102 -9.47 -7.92 5.94
C PRO A 102 -9.56 -8.96 7.07
N GLY A 103 -8.45 -9.25 7.75
CA GLY A 103 -8.40 -10.21 8.85
C GLY A 103 -7.68 -11.50 8.49
N ARG A 104 -6.61 -11.43 7.73
CA ARG A 104 -5.79 -12.57 7.32
C ARG A 104 -4.97 -13.20 8.47
N GLY A 105 -4.97 -12.58 9.66
CA GLY A 105 -4.29 -13.11 10.84
C GLY A 105 -2.77 -12.84 10.90
N ARG A 106 -2.22 -12.02 10.01
CA ARG A 106 -0.77 -11.77 9.89
C ARG A 106 -0.33 -10.36 10.30
N LYS A 107 -1.26 -9.51 10.76
CA LYS A 107 -0.96 -8.12 11.11
C LYS A 107 0.18 -7.95 12.12
N ASN A 108 0.23 -8.82 13.12
CA ASN A 108 1.28 -8.75 14.15
C ASN A 108 2.66 -9.13 13.63
N LYS A 109 2.73 -10.08 12.68
CA LYS A 109 3.98 -10.45 12.01
C LYS A 109 4.50 -9.27 11.17
N LEU A 110 3.63 -8.60 10.43
CA LEU A 110 4.02 -7.41 9.69
C LEU A 110 4.49 -6.30 10.63
N SER A 111 3.77 -6.03 11.72
CA SER A 111 4.16 -5.00 12.69
C SER A 111 5.52 -5.28 13.32
N SER A 112 5.80 -6.55 13.64
CA SER A 112 7.12 -6.96 14.14
C SER A 112 8.22 -6.66 13.12
N LYS A 113 8.00 -7.01 11.84
CA LYS A 113 8.96 -6.71 10.77
C LYS A 113 9.15 -5.21 10.53
N MET A 114 8.07 -4.45 10.53
CA MET A 114 8.14 -3.00 10.36
C MET A 114 8.88 -2.30 11.50
N SER A 115 8.77 -2.83 12.73
CA SER A 115 9.51 -2.29 13.87
C SER A 115 11.03 -2.47 13.74
N GLU A 116 11.49 -3.53 13.08
CA GLU A 116 12.93 -3.75 12.78
C GLU A 116 13.47 -2.61 11.88
N TYR A 117 12.61 -1.97 11.08
CA TYR A 117 12.94 -0.82 10.21
C TYR A 117 12.62 0.55 10.83
N GLY A 118 12.35 0.59 12.14
CA GLY A 118 12.12 1.82 12.89
C GLY A 118 10.72 2.42 12.73
N PHE A 119 9.74 1.64 12.24
CA PHE A 119 8.35 2.08 12.19
C PHE A 119 7.63 1.76 13.49
N THR A 120 6.87 2.71 14.00
CA THR A 120 5.83 2.47 15.01
C THR A 120 4.55 2.00 14.34
N SER A 121 3.76 1.15 15.00
CA SER A 121 2.52 0.59 14.45
C SER A 121 1.30 0.90 15.32
N ASP A 122 0.15 1.08 14.68
CA ASP A 122 -1.15 1.20 15.28
C ASP A 122 -2.18 0.42 14.45
N HIS A 123 -3.07 -0.31 15.12
CA HIS A 123 -4.09 -1.13 14.47
C HIS A 123 -5.47 -0.61 14.87
N ILE A 124 -6.21 -0.10 13.89
CA ILE A 124 -7.51 0.51 14.10
C ILE A 124 -8.59 -0.38 13.50
N ARG A 125 -9.68 -0.58 14.21
CA ARG A 125 -10.92 -1.08 13.61
C ARG A 125 -11.70 0.10 13.06
N PRO A 126 -12.23 0.01 11.82
CA PRO A 126 -13.13 1.04 11.30
C PRO A 126 -14.35 1.21 12.21
N ASP A 127 -14.71 2.44 12.52
CA ASP A 127 -15.82 2.77 13.44
C ASP A 127 -17.18 2.52 12.80
N ASN A 128 -17.31 2.69 11.50
CA ASN A 128 -18.55 2.53 10.76
C ASN A 128 -18.35 1.58 9.56
N THR A 129 -18.93 0.40 9.68
CA THR A 129 -18.94 -0.63 8.62
C THR A 129 -20.36 -1.15 8.36
N ASP A 130 -21.38 -0.45 8.84
CA ASP A 130 -22.79 -0.90 8.78
C ASP A 130 -23.34 -0.92 7.33
N TYR A 131 -22.66 -0.22 6.40
CA TYR A 131 -22.98 -0.24 4.98
C TYR A 131 -22.51 -1.50 4.25
N LEU A 132 -21.72 -2.37 4.92
CA LEU A 132 -21.26 -3.62 4.35
C LEU A 132 -22.28 -4.72 4.58
N GLU A 133 -22.54 -5.55 3.57
CA GLU A 133 -23.42 -6.72 3.67
C GLU A 133 -22.93 -7.75 4.70
N GLN A 134 -21.61 -7.82 4.92
CA GLN A 134 -20.99 -8.68 5.89
C GLN A 134 -20.13 -7.87 6.87
N LYS A 135 -20.11 -8.30 8.14
CA LYS A 135 -19.30 -7.65 9.18
C LYS A 135 -17.82 -7.66 8.79
N PHE A 136 -17.22 -6.49 8.68
CA PHE A 136 -15.77 -6.36 8.49
C PHE A 136 -15.04 -6.80 9.77
N LYS A 137 -14.14 -7.78 9.62
CA LYS A 137 -13.35 -8.35 10.73
C LYS A 137 -11.88 -7.87 10.73
N GLY A 138 -11.55 -7.00 9.79
CA GLY A 138 -10.19 -6.56 9.56
C GLY A 138 -9.79 -5.33 10.37
N HIS A 139 -8.65 -4.78 9.98
CA HIS A 139 -8.04 -3.61 10.61
C HIS A 139 -7.44 -2.70 9.55
N ILE A 140 -7.36 -1.41 9.89
CA ILE A 140 -6.48 -0.46 9.23
C ILE A 140 -5.17 -0.48 10.01
N LEU A 141 -4.10 -0.95 9.36
CA LEU A 141 -2.76 -0.99 9.91
C LEU A 141 -2.06 0.32 9.53
N ARG A 142 -1.70 1.11 10.52
CA ARG A 142 -0.93 2.33 10.30
C ARG A 142 0.48 2.14 10.83
N PHE A 143 1.45 2.54 10.03
CA PHE A 143 2.84 2.59 10.44
C PHE A 143 3.37 3.99 10.18
N SER A 144 4.23 4.47 11.06
CA SER A 144 4.87 5.76 10.89
C SER A 144 6.31 5.71 11.33
N ARG A 145 7.15 6.41 10.60
CA ARG A 145 8.54 6.68 10.97
C ARG A 145 8.81 8.17 10.80
N LYS A 146 9.53 8.74 11.75
CA LYS A 146 10.02 10.12 11.66
C LYS A 146 11.54 10.08 11.56
N ALA A 147 12.10 10.96 10.74
CA ALA A 147 13.54 11.19 10.76
C ALA A 147 13.98 11.57 12.17
N GLU A 148 15.07 11.00 12.65
CA GLU A 148 15.67 11.45 13.91
C GLU A 148 16.12 12.91 13.75
N SER A 149 15.72 13.75 14.70
CA SER A 149 16.23 15.14 14.77
C SER A 149 17.72 15.06 15.15
N ILE A 150 18.57 15.55 14.28
CA ILE A 150 20.02 15.73 14.56
C ILE A 150 20.18 16.85 15.55
#